data_6183067980bfc826ece97eb76653c4e9
#
_entry.id   6183067980bfc826ece97eb76653c4e9
#
_cell.length_a   1.000
_cell.length_b   1.000
_cell.length_c   1.000
_cell.angle_alpha   90.00
_cell.angle_beta   90.00
_cell.angle_gamma   90.00
#
_symmetry.space_group_name_H-M   'P 1'
#
loop_
_entity.id
_entity.type
_entity.pdbx_description
1 polymer ?
#
loop_
_entity_poly.entity_id
_entity_poly.type
_entity_poly.pdbx_seq_one_letter_code
_entity_poly.pdbx_strand_id
1 'polypeptide(L)'
;MEIVTYTKRKLENILKKNFTNKDCDFYLNDQSYAVMDASWIKTECYQAYRKWLRLAGISKWKTNWDCDNFAQSFKMYVNLLHARENPETFTTKHSGAKNTTDARAAAVGVMFFKNSNRSAHAVNAIATEDDEVLFFEPDGGAFFTLTDKYKETVWYVNL
;
A
#
# COMPACT_ATOMS: atom_id res chain seq x y z
N MET A 1 5.46 -20.56 0.72
CA MET A 1 4.55 -20.04 -0.35
C MET A 1 5.40 -19.18 -1.25
N GLU A 2 5.32 -19.37 -2.57
CA GLU A 2 6.08 -18.55 -3.51
C GLU A 2 5.51 -17.13 -3.51
N ILE A 3 6.36 -16.12 -3.32
CA ILE A 3 5.94 -14.72 -3.31
C ILE A 3 5.93 -14.22 -4.75
N VAL A 4 4.75 -13.90 -5.27
CA VAL A 4 4.63 -13.25 -6.57
C VAL A 4 5.19 -11.82 -6.49
N THR A 5 5.96 -11.43 -7.49
CA THR A 5 6.60 -10.12 -7.51
C THR A 5 6.40 -9.40 -8.83
N TYR A 6 6.26 -8.09 -8.73
CA TYR A 6 6.25 -7.20 -9.88
C TYR A 6 7.49 -6.32 -9.89
N THR A 7 8.06 -6.15 -11.09
CA THR A 7 9.06 -5.10 -11.28
C THR A 7 8.42 -3.72 -11.13
N LYS A 8 9.20 -2.72 -10.79
CA LYS A 8 8.78 -1.31 -10.78
C LYS A 8 7.99 -0.93 -12.04
N ARG A 9 8.53 -1.27 -13.22
CA ARG A 9 7.89 -0.96 -14.50
C ARG A 9 6.53 -1.63 -14.67
N LYS A 10 6.40 -2.92 -14.29
CA LYS A 10 5.12 -3.62 -14.35
C LYS A 10 4.10 -2.96 -13.44
N LEU A 11 4.48 -2.67 -12.19
CA LEU A 11 3.61 -2.06 -11.21
C LEU A 11 3.18 -0.64 -11.63
N GLU A 12 4.09 0.16 -12.16
CA GLU A 12 3.77 1.48 -12.70
C GLU A 12 2.75 1.41 -13.84
N ASN A 13 2.88 0.44 -14.74
CA ASN A 13 1.91 0.24 -15.83
C ASN A 13 0.53 -0.15 -15.30
N ILE A 14 0.46 -1.00 -14.27
CA ILE A 14 -0.79 -1.38 -13.61
C ILE A 14 -1.45 -0.15 -12.98
N LEU A 15 -0.71 0.68 -12.25
CA LEU A 15 -1.22 1.89 -11.63
C LEU A 15 -1.73 2.87 -12.70
N LYS A 16 -0.97 3.15 -13.74
CA LYS A 16 -1.37 4.03 -14.85
C LYS A 16 -2.62 3.54 -15.59
N LYS A 17 -2.83 2.24 -15.68
CA LYS A 17 -4.04 1.66 -16.26
C LYS A 17 -5.27 1.84 -15.36
N ASN A 18 -5.07 1.82 -14.04
CA ASN A 18 -6.15 1.96 -13.06
C ASN A 18 -6.54 3.42 -12.77
N PHE A 19 -5.60 4.36 -12.95
CA PHE A 19 -5.84 5.79 -12.68
C PHE A 19 -5.83 6.58 -13.98
N THR A 20 -6.92 7.29 -14.24
CA THR A 20 -7.14 8.01 -15.49
C THR A 20 -6.62 9.46 -15.47
N ASN A 21 -6.29 9.97 -14.27
CA ASN A 21 -5.67 11.29 -14.15
C ASN A 21 -4.23 11.26 -14.69
N LYS A 22 -3.99 12.00 -15.77
CA LYS A 22 -2.67 12.09 -16.42
C LYS A 22 -1.64 12.85 -15.59
N ASP A 23 -2.09 13.69 -14.67
CA ASP A 23 -1.27 14.51 -13.78
C ASP A 23 -1.04 13.81 -12.42
N CYS A 24 -1.33 12.51 -12.33
CA CYS A 24 -1.08 11.74 -11.13
C CYS A 24 0.41 11.43 -10.98
N ASP A 25 0.98 11.82 -9.85
CA ASP A 25 2.36 11.49 -9.50
C ASP A 25 2.47 10.09 -8.89
N PHE A 26 3.32 9.24 -9.49
CA PHE A 26 3.61 7.90 -9.01
C PHE A 26 5.04 7.83 -8.45
N TYR A 27 5.16 7.56 -7.17
CA TYR A 27 6.44 7.38 -6.49
C TYR A 27 6.65 5.91 -6.12
N LEU A 28 7.47 5.22 -6.90
CA LEU A 28 7.87 3.85 -6.65
C LEU A 28 9.36 3.84 -6.29
N ASN A 29 9.66 3.57 -5.04
CA ASN A 29 11.01 3.71 -4.50
C ASN A 29 11.88 2.47 -4.73
N ASP A 30 11.25 1.29 -4.86
CA ASP A 30 11.93 0.01 -5.01
C ASP A 30 11.95 -0.47 -6.47
N GLN A 31 12.87 -1.37 -6.79
CA GLN A 31 12.97 -1.97 -8.13
C GLN A 31 12.00 -3.13 -8.33
N SER A 32 11.53 -3.71 -7.23
CA SER A 32 10.68 -4.88 -7.21
C SER A 32 9.76 -4.88 -5.98
N TYR A 33 8.54 -5.34 -6.17
CA TYR A 33 7.48 -5.30 -5.16
C TYR A 33 6.85 -6.69 -5.01
N ALA A 34 6.68 -7.12 -3.76
CA ALA A 34 5.90 -8.30 -3.44
C ALA A 34 4.40 -7.99 -3.54
N VAL A 35 3.69 -8.77 -4.32
CA VAL A 35 2.24 -8.64 -4.49
C VAL A 35 1.53 -9.18 -3.26
N MET A 36 0.47 -8.51 -2.83
CA MET A 36 -0.20 -8.82 -1.57
C MET A 36 -1.45 -9.67 -1.77
N ASP A 37 -1.63 -10.63 -0.87
CA ASP A 37 -2.89 -11.35 -0.74
C ASP A 37 -3.93 -10.47 -0.03
N ALA A 38 -5.07 -10.25 -0.70
CA ALA A 38 -6.13 -9.40 -0.18
C ALA A 38 -6.78 -9.97 1.09
N SER A 39 -6.87 -11.29 1.22
CA SER A 39 -7.42 -11.94 2.40
C SER A 39 -6.49 -11.74 3.60
N TRP A 40 -5.18 -11.93 3.41
CA TRP A 40 -4.18 -11.67 4.45
C TRP A 40 -4.21 -10.21 4.92
N ILE A 41 -4.30 -9.25 3.98
CA ILE A 41 -4.41 -7.82 4.31
C ILE A 41 -5.63 -7.55 5.21
N LYS A 42 -6.79 -8.09 4.82
CA LYS A 42 -8.07 -7.82 5.51
C LYS A 42 -8.16 -8.49 6.88
N THR A 43 -7.57 -9.66 7.02
CA THR A 43 -7.68 -10.48 8.24
C THR A 43 -6.47 -10.26 9.16
N GLU A 44 -5.40 -10.99 8.93
CA GLU A 44 -4.25 -11.06 9.85
C GLU A 44 -3.53 -9.71 9.99
N CYS A 45 -3.22 -9.08 8.86
CA CYS A 45 -2.48 -7.82 8.85
C CYS A 45 -3.28 -6.70 9.50
N TYR A 46 -4.55 -6.52 9.10
CA TYR A 46 -5.38 -5.46 9.64
C TYR A 46 -5.71 -5.66 11.12
N GLN A 47 -5.98 -6.88 11.57
CA GLN A 47 -6.22 -7.15 12.99
C GLN A 47 -4.99 -6.83 13.85
N ALA A 48 -3.81 -7.22 13.39
CA ALA A 48 -2.55 -6.92 14.06
C ALA A 48 -2.29 -5.39 14.09
N TYR A 49 -2.54 -4.71 12.97
CA TYR A 49 -2.45 -3.24 12.88
C TYR A 49 -3.40 -2.55 13.87
N ARG A 50 -4.67 -2.96 13.94
CA ARG A 50 -5.63 -2.39 14.90
C ARG A 50 -5.23 -2.64 16.36
N LYS A 51 -4.63 -3.79 16.65
CA LYS A 51 -4.08 -4.07 17.98
C LYS A 51 -2.91 -3.13 18.30
N TRP A 52 -2.02 -2.92 17.34
CA TRP A 52 -0.89 -1.98 17.49
C TRP A 52 -1.36 -0.54 17.72
N LEU A 53 -2.33 -0.06 16.95
CA LEU A 53 -2.90 1.27 17.16
C LEU A 53 -3.53 1.43 18.56
N ARG A 54 -4.27 0.42 19.03
CA ARG A 54 -4.85 0.46 20.39
C ARG A 54 -3.80 0.56 21.49
N LEU A 55 -2.68 -0.16 21.34
CA LEU A 55 -1.56 -0.07 22.26
C LEU A 55 -0.92 1.34 22.26
N ALA A 56 -0.96 2.03 21.13
CA ALA A 56 -0.54 3.43 21.00
C ALA A 56 -1.61 4.45 21.45
N GLY A 57 -2.77 3.99 21.97
CA GLY A 57 -3.86 4.88 22.39
C GLY A 57 -4.70 5.44 21.23
N ILE A 58 -4.60 4.87 20.03
CA ILE A 58 -5.32 5.31 18.85
C ILE A 58 -6.42 4.30 18.53
N SER A 59 -7.66 4.67 18.81
CA SER A 59 -8.81 3.77 18.59
C SER A 59 -9.70 4.19 17.42
N LYS A 60 -9.69 5.47 17.07
CA LYS A 60 -10.53 6.07 16.03
C LYS A 60 -9.87 7.33 15.47
N TRP A 61 -10.45 7.83 14.39
CA TRP A 61 -10.07 9.10 13.76
C TRP A 61 -10.04 10.27 14.77
N LYS A 62 -9.03 11.10 14.68
CA LYS A 62 -8.83 12.32 15.46
C LYS A 62 -8.22 13.38 14.56
N THR A 63 -8.34 14.66 14.93
CA THR A 63 -7.75 15.78 14.18
C THR A 63 -6.23 15.69 13.99
N ASN A 64 -5.54 15.05 14.92
CA ASN A 64 -4.09 14.82 14.87
C ASN A 64 -3.73 13.37 14.46
N TRP A 65 -4.71 12.58 14.07
CA TRP A 65 -4.55 11.24 13.51
C TRP A 65 -5.72 10.97 12.58
N ASP A 66 -5.61 11.43 11.35
CA ASP A 66 -6.65 11.41 10.33
C ASP A 66 -6.32 10.43 9.18
N CYS A 67 -6.97 10.57 8.03
CA CYS A 67 -6.92 9.59 6.95
C CYS A 67 -5.50 9.37 6.42
N ASP A 68 -4.67 10.40 6.32
CA ASP A 68 -3.30 10.23 5.82
C ASP A 68 -2.39 9.55 6.85
N ASN A 69 -2.57 9.82 8.14
CA ASN A 69 -1.86 9.10 9.21
C ASN A 69 -2.23 7.61 9.23
N PHE A 70 -3.53 7.28 9.08
CA PHE A 70 -3.96 5.90 8.97
C PHE A 70 -3.35 5.22 7.74
N ALA A 71 -3.41 5.86 6.57
CA ALA A 71 -2.91 5.27 5.33
C ALA A 71 -1.38 5.08 5.36
N GLN A 72 -0.62 6.06 5.87
CA GLN A 72 0.84 5.97 5.98
C GLN A 72 1.27 4.93 7.00
N SER A 73 0.67 4.92 8.18
CA SER A 73 1.00 3.95 9.21
C SER A 73 0.61 2.53 8.82
N PHE A 74 -0.48 2.34 8.09
CA PHE A 74 -0.86 1.03 7.58
C PHE A 74 0.13 0.53 6.52
N LYS A 75 0.53 1.35 5.55
CA LYS A 75 1.60 1.03 4.59
C LYS A 75 2.86 0.58 5.32
N MET A 76 3.32 1.34 6.29
CA MET A 76 4.51 1.00 7.09
C MET A 76 4.32 -0.32 7.83
N TYR A 77 3.15 -0.55 8.42
CA TYR A 77 2.86 -1.75 9.19
C TYR A 77 2.81 -3.01 8.32
N VAL A 78 2.22 -2.92 7.12
CA VAL A 78 2.23 -4.01 6.13
C VAL A 78 3.66 -4.38 5.77
N ASN A 79 4.51 -3.40 5.46
CA ASN A 79 5.92 -3.65 5.16
C ASN A 79 6.66 -4.29 6.34
N LEU A 80 6.38 -3.86 7.57
CA LEU A 80 6.97 -4.44 8.78
C LEU A 80 6.58 -5.91 8.96
N LEU A 81 5.29 -6.25 8.79
CA LEU A 81 4.82 -7.62 8.91
C LEU A 81 5.36 -8.49 7.78
N HIS A 82 5.31 -8.00 6.54
CA HIS A 82 5.85 -8.68 5.37
C HIS A 82 7.35 -9.00 5.59
N ALA A 83 8.10 -8.04 6.07
CA ALA A 83 9.50 -8.18 6.40
C ALA A 83 9.74 -9.26 7.46
N ARG A 84 8.96 -9.24 8.52
CA ARG A 84 9.06 -10.22 9.61
C ARG A 84 8.75 -11.65 9.16
N GLU A 85 7.74 -11.80 8.31
CA GLU A 85 7.28 -13.10 7.83
C GLU A 85 8.16 -13.66 6.70
N ASN A 86 8.99 -12.81 6.10
CA ASN A 86 9.91 -13.18 5.03
C ASN A 86 11.36 -12.78 5.37
N PRO A 87 11.95 -13.35 6.43
CA PRO A 87 13.27 -12.92 6.94
C PRO A 87 14.40 -13.16 5.94
N GLU A 88 14.26 -14.09 5.02
CA GLU A 88 15.26 -14.40 3.99
C GLU A 88 15.45 -13.26 2.99
N THR A 89 14.45 -12.37 2.85
CA THR A 89 14.56 -11.18 2.03
C THR A 89 15.53 -10.15 2.58
N PHE A 90 16.04 -10.32 3.80
CA PHE A 90 16.92 -9.39 4.51
C PHE A 90 18.38 -9.82 4.58
N THR A 91 18.74 -10.99 4.10
CA THR A 91 20.14 -11.48 4.12
C THR A 91 21.02 -10.80 3.09
N THR A 92 20.65 -9.66 2.56
CA THR A 92 21.41 -8.91 1.57
C THR A 92 22.65 -8.28 2.20
N LYS A 93 23.80 -8.63 1.67
CA LYS A 93 25.07 -8.00 2.04
C LYS A 93 25.08 -6.55 1.56
N HIS A 94 25.28 -5.64 2.47
CA HIS A 94 25.23 -4.19 2.20
C HIS A 94 26.30 -3.63 1.27
N SER A 95 27.30 -4.37 0.88
CA SER A 95 28.39 -3.85 0.06
C SER A 95 28.52 -4.63 -1.24
N GLY A 96 28.15 -4.00 -2.35
CA GLY A 96 28.47 -4.45 -3.70
C GLY A 96 27.86 -5.77 -4.16
N ALA A 97 26.90 -6.32 -3.43
CA ALA A 97 26.22 -7.52 -3.84
C ALA A 97 25.32 -7.25 -5.05
N LYS A 98 25.62 -7.89 -6.16
CA LYS A 98 24.89 -7.76 -7.42
C LYS A 98 23.48 -8.39 -7.38
N ASN A 99 23.11 -9.10 -6.33
CA ASN A 99 21.85 -9.84 -6.23
C ASN A 99 21.20 -9.62 -4.88
N THR A 100 20.54 -8.49 -4.73
CA THR A 100 19.57 -8.23 -3.68
C THR A 100 18.18 -8.63 -4.14
N THR A 101 18.05 -9.77 -4.76
CA THR A 101 16.83 -10.18 -5.46
C THR A 101 15.63 -10.30 -4.54
N ASP A 102 15.83 -10.41 -3.25
CA ASP A 102 14.79 -10.83 -2.33
C ASP A 102 14.30 -9.74 -1.37
N ALA A 103 15.00 -8.62 -1.25
CA ALA A 103 14.52 -7.47 -0.49
C ALA A 103 13.48 -6.71 -1.29
N ARG A 104 12.21 -7.12 -1.17
CA ARG A 104 11.09 -6.55 -1.92
C ARG A 104 10.19 -5.82 -0.96
N ALA A 105 9.83 -4.58 -1.30
CA ALA A 105 8.78 -3.87 -0.60
C ALA A 105 7.42 -4.54 -0.85
N ALA A 106 6.51 -4.45 0.09
CA ALA A 106 5.13 -4.84 -0.14
C ALA A 106 4.49 -3.87 -1.16
N ALA A 107 3.72 -4.40 -2.11
CA ALA A 107 3.01 -3.60 -3.12
C ALA A 107 1.78 -2.89 -2.52
N VAL A 108 2.01 -2.14 -1.44
CA VAL A 108 1.01 -1.34 -0.73
C VAL A 108 1.45 0.11 -0.70
N GLY A 109 0.63 0.98 -1.26
CA GLY A 109 0.91 2.42 -1.34
C GLY A 109 -0.07 3.27 -0.56
N VAL A 110 0.30 4.53 -0.35
CA VAL A 110 -0.63 5.59 0.06
C VAL A 110 -1.10 6.32 -1.19
N MET A 111 -2.39 6.53 -1.30
CA MET A 111 -3.03 7.21 -2.41
C MET A 111 -3.88 8.37 -1.90
N PHE A 112 -3.81 9.50 -2.60
CA PHE A 112 -4.65 10.66 -2.32
C PHE A 112 -5.60 10.94 -3.48
N PHE A 113 -6.85 11.21 -3.17
CA PHE A 113 -7.88 11.61 -4.13
C PHE A 113 -8.85 12.63 -3.52
N LYS A 114 -9.68 13.26 -4.36
CA LYS A 114 -10.74 14.18 -3.89
C LYS A 114 -12.04 13.40 -3.71
N ASN A 115 -12.60 13.46 -2.51
CA ASN A 115 -13.89 12.85 -2.19
C ASN A 115 -15.06 13.70 -2.75
N SER A 116 -16.30 13.31 -2.46
CA SER A 116 -17.53 13.99 -2.93
C SER A 116 -17.59 15.46 -2.52
N ASN A 117 -16.99 15.83 -1.40
CA ASN A 117 -16.95 17.21 -0.89
C ASN A 117 -15.72 17.99 -1.40
N ARG A 118 -14.99 17.45 -2.39
CA ARG A 118 -13.73 17.97 -2.91
C ARG A 118 -12.61 18.12 -1.87
N SER A 119 -12.78 17.55 -0.69
CA SER A 119 -11.69 17.45 0.31
C SER A 119 -10.75 16.33 -0.07
N ALA A 120 -9.48 16.47 0.32
CA ALA A 120 -8.49 15.42 0.20
C ALA A 120 -8.88 14.23 1.08
N HIS A 121 -8.70 13.01 0.54
CA HIS A 121 -8.83 11.78 1.30
C HIS A 121 -7.66 10.85 0.97
N ALA A 122 -7.13 10.20 1.98
CA ALA A 122 -6.01 9.27 1.86
C ALA A 122 -6.46 7.85 2.21
N VAL A 123 -6.08 6.90 1.36
CA VAL A 123 -6.33 5.47 1.52
C VAL A 123 -5.12 4.67 1.05
N ASN A 124 -5.18 3.34 1.17
CA ASN A 124 -4.14 2.49 0.61
C ASN A 124 -4.56 1.91 -0.75
N ALA A 125 -3.63 1.97 -1.71
CA ALA A 125 -3.70 1.24 -2.97
C ALA A 125 -2.83 -0.01 -2.85
N ILE A 126 -3.39 -1.18 -3.18
CA ILE A 126 -2.77 -2.49 -2.96
C ILE A 126 -2.79 -3.25 -4.28
N ALA A 127 -1.61 -3.59 -4.82
CA ALA A 127 -1.54 -4.41 -6.01
C ALA A 127 -1.66 -5.90 -5.67
N THR A 128 -2.46 -6.61 -6.46
CA THR A 128 -2.73 -8.04 -6.32
C THR A 128 -2.19 -8.84 -7.51
N GLU A 129 -2.23 -10.17 -7.41
CA GLU A 129 -1.68 -11.09 -8.43
C GLU A 129 -2.38 -10.99 -9.79
N ASP A 130 -3.64 -10.54 -9.81
CA ASP A 130 -4.45 -10.43 -11.04
C ASP A 130 -4.21 -9.13 -11.81
N ASP A 131 -3.09 -8.45 -11.58
CA ASP A 131 -2.79 -7.13 -12.14
C ASP A 131 -3.86 -6.07 -11.77
N GLU A 132 -4.57 -6.27 -10.66
CA GLU A 132 -5.56 -5.35 -10.14
C GLU A 132 -4.98 -4.47 -9.03
N VAL A 133 -5.63 -3.33 -8.83
CA VAL A 133 -5.39 -2.45 -7.67
C VAL A 133 -6.65 -2.39 -6.83
N LEU A 134 -6.54 -2.91 -5.62
CA LEU A 134 -7.59 -2.81 -4.61
C LEU A 134 -7.39 -1.55 -3.76
N PHE A 135 -8.48 -0.97 -3.30
CA PHE A 135 -8.46 0.20 -2.42
C PHE A 135 -8.92 -0.20 -1.03
N PHE A 136 -8.12 0.16 -0.04
CA PHE A 136 -8.34 -0.21 1.34
C PHE A 136 -8.42 1.03 2.23
N GLU A 137 -9.51 1.13 3.01
CA GLU A 137 -9.72 2.17 4.02
C GLU A 137 -9.19 1.68 5.38
N PRO A 138 -8.02 2.14 5.82
CA PRO A 138 -7.37 1.59 7.02
C PRO A 138 -8.01 2.05 8.34
N ASP A 139 -8.78 3.13 8.36
CA ASP A 139 -9.56 3.49 9.55
C ASP A 139 -10.72 2.52 9.77
N GLY A 140 -11.45 2.18 8.72
CA GLY A 140 -12.59 1.26 8.75
C GLY A 140 -12.26 -0.21 8.56
N GLY A 141 -11.11 -0.53 7.98
CA GLY A 141 -10.70 -1.92 7.68
C GLY A 141 -11.48 -2.58 6.56
N ALA A 142 -11.86 -1.83 5.55
CA ALA A 142 -12.68 -2.32 4.46
C ALA A 142 -12.02 -2.06 3.10
N PHE A 143 -12.13 -3.04 2.21
CA PHE A 143 -11.94 -2.80 0.79
C PHE A 143 -13.16 -2.09 0.22
N PHE A 144 -12.93 -1.20 -0.73
CA PHE A 144 -13.98 -0.50 -1.44
C PHE A 144 -13.63 -0.33 -2.92
N THR A 145 -14.63 0.00 -3.72
CA THR A 145 -14.45 0.28 -5.15
C THR A 145 -14.37 1.78 -5.37
N LEU A 146 -13.27 2.23 -5.96
CA LEU A 146 -13.14 3.61 -6.41
C LEU A 146 -13.85 3.77 -7.76
N THR A 147 -14.85 4.64 -7.81
CA THR A 147 -15.56 4.92 -9.05
C THR A 147 -14.66 5.65 -10.04
N ASP A 148 -14.97 5.57 -11.35
CA ASP A 148 -14.14 6.23 -12.38
C ASP A 148 -14.04 7.73 -12.15
N LYS A 149 -15.12 8.37 -11.70
CA LYS A 149 -15.13 9.77 -11.29
C LYS A 149 -14.09 10.10 -10.23
N TYR A 150 -13.88 9.22 -9.25
CA TYR A 150 -12.87 9.42 -8.21
C TYR A 150 -11.48 9.05 -8.69
N LYS A 151 -11.33 8.05 -9.57
CA LYS A 151 -10.05 7.70 -10.19
C LYS A 151 -9.44 8.86 -10.97
N GLU A 152 -10.28 9.71 -11.59
CA GLU A 152 -9.87 10.95 -12.26
C GLU A 152 -9.34 12.02 -11.30
N THR A 153 -9.64 11.91 -10.02
CA THR A 153 -9.20 12.88 -9.00
C THR A 153 -7.99 12.41 -8.19
N VAL A 154 -7.46 11.23 -8.46
CA VAL A 154 -6.23 10.74 -7.81
C VAL A 154 -5.07 11.57 -8.34
N TRP A 155 -4.30 12.19 -7.44
CA TRP A 155 -3.15 13.01 -7.84
C TRP A 155 -1.82 12.52 -7.31
N TYR A 156 -1.82 11.55 -6.40
CA TYR A 156 -0.60 11.06 -5.76
C TYR A 156 -0.74 9.60 -5.35
N VAL A 157 0.25 8.78 -5.70
CA VAL A 157 0.38 7.39 -5.25
C VAL A 157 1.84 7.13 -4.90
N ASN A 158 2.09 6.65 -3.68
CA ASN A 158 3.43 6.33 -3.19
C ASN A 158 3.48 4.89 -2.65
N LEU A 159 4.26 4.02 -3.31
CA LEU A 159 4.56 2.66 -2.87
C LEU A 159 5.97 2.56 -2.30
#